data_a13aa0f7de33bb77f7a06ed2d43bcdca
#
_entry.id   a13aa0f7de33bb77f7a06ed2d43bcdca
#
_cell.length_a   1.000
_cell.length_b   1.000
_cell.length_c   1.000
_cell.angle_alpha   90.00
_cell.angle_beta   90.00
_cell.angle_gamma   90.00
#
_symmetry.space_group_name_H-M   'P 1'
#
loop_
_entity.id
_entity.type
_entity.pdbx_description
1 polymer ?
#
loop_
_entity_poly.entity_id
_entity_poly.type
_entity_poly.pdbx_seq_one_letter_code
_entity_poly.pdbx_strand_id
1 'polypeptide(L)'
;TMEEEYPIRADILLNNGKIERIAERIRIEESMEILDASGCRVFPGFIDAHTHLGIIEDGVDFEGDDCNESSDAFTPQMRAIDGINPFDRCFEEARMRGITTVASCPGSANACGGEIGVIKTVGRRIDDMLIKTCGMKFALGENPKRVYNDKGEAPVTRMATAAIIREGLYKSRRYAHDMDIYYSDNENYEPPEYDIKCEALMPLLDRKQKAFFHCHRADDICTAIR
;
A
#
# COMPACT_ATOMS: atom_id res chain seq x y z
N THR A 1 -15.93 10.71 -18.59
CA THR A 1 -14.60 10.24 -18.92
C THR A 1 -13.55 11.17 -18.31
N MET A 2 -12.33 10.75 -18.15
CA MET A 2 -11.21 11.64 -17.73
C MET A 2 -10.40 12.11 -18.94
N GLU A 3 -10.95 11.98 -20.11
CA GLU A 3 -10.33 12.37 -21.38
C GLU A 3 -10.78 13.74 -21.85
N GLU A 4 -11.99 14.17 -21.43
CA GLU A 4 -12.56 15.45 -21.78
C GLU A 4 -12.20 16.52 -20.75
N GLU A 5 -11.92 17.74 -21.20
CA GLU A 5 -11.64 18.89 -20.33
C GLU A 5 -12.89 19.32 -19.53
N TYR A 6 -14.09 19.14 -20.11
CA TYR A 6 -15.36 19.53 -19.51
C TYR A 6 -16.30 18.34 -19.37
N PRO A 7 -17.23 18.38 -18.37
CA PRO A 7 -18.27 17.37 -18.23
C PRO A 7 -19.14 17.31 -19.48
N ILE A 8 -19.40 16.11 -19.97
CA ILE A 8 -20.33 15.86 -21.08
C ILE A 8 -21.66 15.31 -20.55
N ARG A 9 -22.77 15.61 -21.24
CA ARG A 9 -24.07 14.98 -20.99
C ARG A 9 -24.18 13.74 -21.88
N ALA A 10 -24.30 12.57 -21.27
CA ALA A 10 -24.31 11.32 -22.00
C ALA A 10 -25.01 10.21 -21.22
N ASP A 11 -25.49 9.19 -21.95
CA ASP A 11 -25.87 7.91 -21.39
C ASP A 11 -24.64 6.99 -21.32
N ILE A 12 -24.62 6.08 -20.34
CA ILE A 12 -23.55 5.11 -20.13
C ILE A 12 -24.15 3.71 -20.18
N LEU A 13 -23.68 2.89 -21.10
CA LEU A 13 -24.01 1.47 -21.15
C LEU A 13 -22.95 0.66 -20.41
N LEU A 14 -23.42 -0.10 -19.42
CA LEU A 14 -22.59 -1.04 -18.66
C LEU A 14 -22.94 -2.47 -19.07
N ASN A 15 -21.93 -3.28 -19.34
CA ASN A 15 -22.10 -4.69 -19.63
C ASN A 15 -20.97 -5.49 -18.96
N ASN A 16 -21.34 -6.55 -18.24
CA ASN A 16 -20.39 -7.42 -17.52
C ASN A 16 -19.38 -6.64 -16.64
N GLY A 17 -19.87 -5.61 -15.92
CA GLY A 17 -19.04 -4.81 -15.02
C GLY A 17 -18.06 -3.84 -15.72
N LYS A 18 -18.23 -3.61 -17.03
CA LYS A 18 -17.42 -2.70 -17.84
C LYS A 18 -18.27 -1.64 -18.50
N ILE A 19 -17.68 -0.46 -18.73
CA ILE A 19 -18.27 0.56 -19.58
C ILE A 19 -18.12 0.08 -21.03
N GLU A 20 -19.25 -0.28 -21.65
CA GLU A 20 -19.28 -0.72 -23.04
C GLU A 20 -19.36 0.46 -24.00
N ARG A 21 -20.17 1.47 -23.64
CA ARG A 21 -20.41 2.63 -24.49
C ARG A 21 -20.77 3.86 -23.67
N ILE A 22 -20.28 5.01 -24.13
CA ILE A 22 -20.73 6.36 -23.69
C ILE A 22 -21.19 7.09 -24.94
N ALA A 23 -22.41 7.60 -24.96
CA ALA A 23 -22.96 8.33 -26.07
C ALA A 23 -24.04 9.34 -25.59
N GLU A 24 -24.30 10.39 -26.39
CA GLU A 24 -25.33 11.39 -26.06
C GLU A 24 -26.71 10.74 -25.80
N ARG A 25 -27.03 9.67 -26.56
CA ARG A 25 -28.19 8.81 -26.33
C ARG A 25 -27.84 7.35 -26.70
N ILE A 26 -28.31 6.44 -25.87
CA ILE A 26 -28.22 5.00 -26.11
C ILE A 26 -29.64 4.45 -26.26
N ARG A 27 -29.86 3.65 -27.31
CA ARG A 27 -31.15 2.98 -27.52
C ARG A 27 -31.34 1.96 -26.40
N ILE A 28 -32.47 2.08 -25.71
CA ILE A 28 -32.87 1.16 -24.65
C ILE A 28 -33.50 -0.08 -25.28
N GLU A 29 -33.10 -1.26 -24.82
CA GLU A 29 -33.70 -2.55 -25.14
C GLU A 29 -34.49 -3.08 -23.94
N GLU A 30 -35.52 -3.89 -24.16
CA GLU A 30 -36.41 -4.40 -23.10
C GLU A 30 -35.68 -5.19 -22.01
N SER A 31 -34.52 -5.75 -22.32
CA SER A 31 -33.70 -6.53 -21.38
C SER A 31 -32.79 -5.68 -20.49
N MET A 32 -32.71 -4.36 -20.71
CA MET A 32 -31.81 -3.48 -19.99
C MET A 32 -32.45 -2.95 -18.69
N GLU A 33 -31.69 -3.03 -17.60
CA GLU A 33 -32.01 -2.30 -16.38
C GLU A 33 -31.61 -0.82 -16.56
N ILE A 34 -32.48 0.09 -16.17
CA ILE A 34 -32.25 1.54 -16.33
C ILE A 34 -32.10 2.17 -14.96
N LEU A 35 -30.97 2.83 -14.75
CA LEU A 35 -30.76 3.73 -13.60
C LEU A 35 -30.87 5.18 -14.08
N ASP A 36 -31.90 5.91 -13.62
CA ASP A 36 -32.00 7.33 -13.90
C ASP A 36 -31.01 8.13 -13.07
N ALA A 37 -29.98 8.66 -13.73
CA ALA A 37 -28.96 9.51 -13.15
C ALA A 37 -29.13 10.99 -13.59
N SER A 38 -30.34 11.41 -14.00
CA SER A 38 -30.64 12.77 -14.40
C SER A 38 -30.29 13.75 -13.28
N GLY A 39 -29.55 14.81 -13.60
CA GLY A 39 -29.04 15.78 -12.62
C GLY A 39 -27.84 15.35 -11.79
N CYS A 40 -27.39 14.10 -11.91
CA CYS A 40 -26.19 13.60 -11.24
C CYS A 40 -24.93 13.85 -12.08
N ARG A 41 -23.79 13.85 -11.39
CA ARG A 41 -22.47 13.80 -12.02
C ARG A 41 -21.87 12.41 -11.78
N VAL A 42 -21.44 11.78 -12.85
CA VAL A 42 -20.80 10.46 -12.79
C VAL A 42 -19.27 10.64 -12.90
N PHE A 43 -18.55 10.06 -11.96
CA PHE A 43 -17.09 10.05 -11.91
C PHE A 43 -16.60 8.62 -11.91
N PRO A 44 -15.35 8.36 -12.36
CA PRO A 44 -14.65 7.13 -11.99
C PRO A 44 -14.62 6.98 -10.47
N GLY A 45 -14.59 5.75 -9.98
CA GLY A 45 -14.42 5.50 -8.55
C GLY A 45 -13.13 6.15 -8.04
N PHE A 46 -13.23 6.82 -6.89
CA PHE A 46 -12.06 7.47 -6.27
C PHE A 46 -11.05 6.45 -5.78
N ILE A 47 -9.78 6.85 -5.84
CA ILE A 47 -8.64 6.06 -5.35
C ILE A 47 -8.05 6.82 -4.18
N ASP A 48 -8.05 6.20 -2.99
CA ASP A 48 -7.28 6.70 -1.85
C ASP A 48 -5.87 6.11 -1.88
N ALA A 49 -4.90 6.96 -2.13
CA ALA A 49 -3.51 6.55 -2.31
C ALA A 49 -2.75 6.29 -1.00
N HIS A 50 -3.36 6.56 0.16
CA HIS A 50 -2.73 6.35 1.47
C HIS A 50 -3.78 6.20 2.57
N THR A 51 -3.96 4.98 3.05
CA THR A 51 -4.89 4.67 4.13
C THR A 51 -4.40 3.48 4.96
N HIS A 52 -5.07 3.23 6.09
CA HIS A 52 -4.90 2.06 6.94
C HIS A 52 -6.19 1.20 6.99
N LEU A 53 -7.05 1.34 5.97
CA LEU A 53 -8.31 0.61 5.90
C LEU A 53 -8.09 -0.89 5.98
N GLY A 54 -8.83 -1.52 6.87
CA GLY A 54 -8.87 -2.96 7.07
C GLY A 54 -7.77 -3.54 7.96
N ILE A 55 -6.71 -2.75 8.27
CA ILE A 55 -5.68 -3.13 9.25
C ILE A 55 -5.82 -2.38 10.59
N ILE A 56 -6.80 -1.50 10.70
CA ILE A 56 -7.37 -0.99 11.95
C ILE A 56 -8.87 -1.20 11.82
N GLU A 57 -9.39 -2.21 12.48
CA GLU A 57 -10.81 -2.56 12.39
C GLU A 57 -11.68 -1.58 13.19
N ASP A 58 -12.82 -1.19 12.62
CA ASP A 58 -13.73 -0.26 13.27
C ASP A 58 -14.45 -0.91 14.47
N GLY A 59 -14.28 -0.29 15.64
CA GLY A 59 -14.94 -0.72 16.88
C GLY A 59 -14.32 -1.95 17.56
N VAL A 60 -13.14 -2.36 17.12
CA VAL A 60 -12.35 -3.44 17.75
C VAL A 60 -11.05 -2.84 18.27
N ASP A 61 -10.73 -3.10 19.54
CA ASP A 61 -9.51 -2.60 20.18
C ASP A 61 -8.25 -3.35 19.68
N PHE A 62 -7.40 -3.78 20.60
CA PHE A 62 -6.09 -4.40 20.32
C PHE A 62 -6.17 -5.56 19.32
N GLU A 63 -7.19 -6.39 19.38
CA GLU A 63 -7.31 -7.54 18.46
C GLU A 63 -7.51 -7.11 16.99
N GLY A 64 -8.10 -5.95 16.76
CA GLY A 64 -8.33 -5.38 15.42
C GLY A 64 -7.33 -4.33 15.00
N ASP A 65 -6.26 -4.08 15.78
CA ASP A 65 -5.22 -3.10 15.46
C ASP A 65 -3.92 -3.78 15.01
N ASP A 66 -3.86 -4.11 13.73
CA ASP A 66 -2.69 -4.67 13.05
C ASP A 66 -1.85 -3.62 12.30
N CYS A 67 -2.07 -2.34 12.61
CA CYS A 67 -1.46 -1.24 11.88
C CYS A 67 0.06 -1.17 12.02
N ASN A 68 0.59 -1.54 13.19
CA ASN A 68 2.00 -1.38 13.51
C ASN A 68 2.57 -2.61 14.24
N GLU A 69 3.48 -3.32 13.62
CA GLU A 69 4.28 -4.33 14.30
C GLU A 69 5.40 -3.66 15.11
N SER A 70 5.10 -3.34 16.36
CA SER A 70 6.00 -2.54 17.18
C SER A 70 7.01 -3.36 18.00
N SER A 71 7.13 -4.67 17.75
CA SER A 71 8.14 -5.54 18.40
C SER A 71 9.53 -5.45 17.74
N ASP A 72 9.61 -4.94 16.50
CA ASP A 72 10.85 -4.74 15.75
C ASP A 72 10.75 -3.45 14.93
N ALA A 73 11.75 -2.60 14.99
CA ALA A 73 11.77 -1.33 14.26
C ALA A 73 11.95 -1.46 12.74
N PHE A 74 12.31 -2.65 12.25
CA PHE A 74 12.61 -2.88 10.85
C PHE A 74 12.00 -4.19 10.34
N THR A 75 10.82 -4.08 9.76
CA THR A 75 9.96 -5.21 9.37
C THR A 75 9.57 -5.18 7.88
N PRO A 76 10.53 -5.13 6.94
CA PRO A 76 10.22 -5.07 5.50
C PRO A 76 9.48 -6.31 4.98
N GLN A 77 9.57 -7.46 5.66
CA GLN A 77 8.91 -8.71 5.31
C GLN A 77 7.41 -8.72 5.63
N MET A 78 6.91 -7.77 6.41
CA MET A 78 5.48 -7.66 6.70
C MET A 78 4.72 -7.15 5.48
N ARG A 79 3.50 -7.62 5.30
CA ARG A 79 2.63 -7.22 4.20
C ARG A 79 1.28 -6.78 4.76
N ALA A 80 0.83 -5.58 4.41
CA ALA A 80 -0.47 -5.06 4.88
C ALA A 80 -1.62 -6.04 4.58
N ILE A 81 -1.54 -6.77 3.47
CA ILE A 81 -2.59 -7.72 3.07
C ILE A 81 -2.80 -8.89 4.04
N ASP A 82 -1.82 -9.20 4.86
CA ASP A 82 -1.91 -10.30 5.83
C ASP A 82 -2.70 -9.89 7.10
N GLY A 83 -2.81 -8.57 7.38
CA GLY A 83 -3.60 -8.03 8.49
C GLY A 83 -4.95 -7.43 8.07
N ILE A 84 -5.31 -7.42 6.78
CA ILE A 84 -6.56 -6.82 6.32
C ILE A 84 -7.74 -7.75 6.56
N ASN A 85 -8.75 -7.27 7.31
CA ASN A 85 -10.06 -7.90 7.42
C ASN A 85 -11.01 -7.42 6.30
N PRO A 86 -11.31 -8.24 5.27
CA PRO A 86 -12.20 -7.87 4.16
C PRO A 86 -13.65 -7.55 4.58
N PHE A 87 -14.04 -7.97 5.78
CA PHE A 87 -15.40 -7.78 6.31
C PHE A 87 -15.53 -6.56 7.19
N ASP A 88 -14.45 -5.80 7.39
CA ASP A 88 -14.52 -4.56 8.15
C ASP A 88 -15.50 -3.59 7.47
N ARG A 89 -16.36 -3.01 8.29
CA ARG A 89 -17.40 -2.04 7.91
C ARG A 89 -16.80 -0.83 7.18
N CYS A 90 -15.58 -0.46 7.47
CA CYS A 90 -14.89 0.66 6.81
C CYS A 90 -14.84 0.54 5.27
N PHE A 91 -14.83 -0.68 4.73
CA PHE A 91 -14.88 -0.90 3.28
C PHE A 91 -16.23 -0.55 2.66
N GLU A 92 -17.33 -0.88 3.36
CA GLU A 92 -18.67 -0.48 2.92
C GLU A 92 -18.82 1.04 2.97
N GLU A 93 -18.40 1.67 4.05
CA GLU A 93 -18.44 3.11 4.21
C GLU A 93 -17.61 3.86 3.15
N ALA A 94 -16.43 3.35 2.82
CA ALA A 94 -15.60 3.87 1.74
C ALA A 94 -16.33 3.82 0.38
N ARG A 95 -16.97 2.67 0.06
CA ARG A 95 -17.76 2.53 -1.17
C ARG A 95 -18.95 3.49 -1.21
N MET A 96 -19.66 3.66 -0.10
CA MET A 96 -20.79 4.60 0.01
C MET A 96 -20.36 6.05 -0.25
N ARG A 97 -19.08 6.38 -0.10
CA ARG A 97 -18.48 7.67 -0.43
C ARG A 97 -17.79 7.71 -1.79
N GLY A 98 -17.91 6.64 -2.58
CA GLY A 98 -17.36 6.56 -3.94
C GLY A 98 -15.89 6.16 -4.00
N ILE A 99 -15.28 5.77 -2.88
CA ILE A 99 -13.89 5.25 -2.84
C ILE A 99 -13.93 3.76 -3.18
N THR A 100 -13.42 3.40 -4.35
CA THR A 100 -13.49 2.04 -4.90
C THR A 100 -12.16 1.29 -4.85
N THR A 101 -11.08 2.00 -4.59
CA THR A 101 -9.72 1.44 -4.55
C THR A 101 -8.93 2.20 -3.48
N VAL A 102 -8.16 1.47 -2.71
CA VAL A 102 -7.30 2.06 -1.67
C VAL A 102 -5.90 1.44 -1.70
N ALA A 103 -4.89 2.23 -1.34
CA ALA A 103 -3.57 1.72 -0.98
C ALA A 103 -3.50 1.61 0.54
N SER A 104 -3.80 0.41 1.07
CA SER A 104 -3.69 0.13 2.49
C SER A 104 -2.24 -0.20 2.85
N CYS A 105 -1.72 0.48 3.84
CA CYS A 105 -0.32 0.39 4.22
C CYS A 105 -0.14 0.26 5.73
N PRO A 106 0.96 -0.36 6.19
CA PRO A 106 1.35 -0.31 7.60
C PRO A 106 1.46 1.12 8.11
N GLY A 107 1.31 1.30 9.40
CA GLY A 107 1.44 2.59 10.07
C GLY A 107 2.87 3.14 10.04
N SER A 108 3.17 4.05 10.93
CA SER A 108 4.44 4.78 10.96
C SER A 108 5.24 4.60 12.25
N ALA A 109 4.95 3.56 13.03
CA ALA A 109 5.73 3.23 14.22
C ALA A 109 7.14 2.74 13.90
N ASN A 110 7.29 2.01 12.79
CA ASN A 110 8.54 1.34 12.41
C ASN A 110 9.37 2.19 11.45
N ALA A 111 10.69 2.12 11.54
CA ALA A 111 11.59 2.69 10.53
C ALA A 111 11.31 2.09 9.14
N CYS A 112 11.00 0.78 9.08
CA CYS A 112 10.41 0.12 7.92
C CYS A 112 9.23 -0.72 8.41
N GLY A 113 8.02 -0.45 7.91
CA GLY A 113 6.78 -1.09 8.36
C GLY A 113 6.31 -2.27 7.50
N GLY A 114 6.76 -2.35 6.24
CA GLY A 114 6.36 -3.44 5.35
C GLY A 114 5.70 -2.98 4.04
N GLU A 115 5.17 -3.95 3.32
CA GLU A 115 4.65 -3.80 1.97
C GLU A 115 3.22 -3.23 1.94
N ILE A 116 2.96 -2.36 0.97
CA ILE A 116 1.68 -1.67 0.75
C ILE A 116 0.87 -2.43 -0.30
N GLY A 117 -0.38 -2.77 0.04
CA GLY A 117 -1.33 -3.40 -0.88
C GLY A 117 -2.29 -2.40 -1.51
N VAL A 118 -2.41 -2.42 -2.84
CA VAL A 118 -3.48 -1.71 -3.56
C VAL A 118 -4.62 -2.69 -3.76
N ILE A 119 -5.76 -2.39 -3.15
CA ILE A 119 -6.91 -3.29 -3.11
C ILE A 119 -8.20 -2.60 -3.55
N LYS A 120 -9.13 -3.38 -4.05
CA LYS A 120 -10.54 -2.97 -4.20
C LYS A 120 -11.23 -2.92 -2.85
N THR A 121 -12.15 -1.99 -2.67
CA THR A 121 -12.96 -1.88 -1.45
C THR A 121 -14.12 -2.88 -1.43
N VAL A 122 -14.18 -3.82 -2.36
CA VAL A 122 -15.18 -4.87 -2.47
C VAL A 122 -14.53 -6.22 -2.69
N GLY A 123 -14.97 -7.21 -1.94
CA GLY A 123 -14.51 -8.59 -1.98
C GLY A 123 -14.86 -9.33 -0.69
N ARG A 124 -14.60 -10.62 -0.64
CA ARG A 124 -14.77 -11.45 0.56
C ARG A 124 -13.47 -12.09 1.05
N ARG A 125 -12.47 -12.07 0.21
CA ARG A 125 -11.12 -12.55 0.48
C ARG A 125 -10.14 -11.51 0.00
N ILE A 126 -9.07 -11.32 0.74
CA ILE A 126 -8.05 -10.35 0.37
C ILE A 126 -7.44 -10.64 -1.02
N ASP A 127 -7.29 -11.91 -1.38
CA ASP A 127 -6.80 -12.31 -2.70
C ASP A 127 -7.69 -11.82 -3.85
N ASP A 128 -9.01 -11.76 -3.62
CA ASP A 128 -9.98 -11.27 -4.62
C ASP A 128 -10.01 -9.73 -4.70
N MET A 129 -9.57 -9.07 -3.64
CA MET A 129 -9.50 -7.61 -3.56
C MET A 129 -8.17 -7.05 -4.06
N LEU A 130 -7.09 -7.82 -3.95
CA LEU A 130 -5.73 -7.36 -4.29
C LEU A 130 -5.59 -7.10 -5.78
N ILE A 131 -5.21 -5.86 -6.12
CA ILE A 131 -4.85 -5.48 -7.50
C ILE A 131 -3.35 -5.71 -7.71
N LYS A 132 -2.54 -5.21 -6.77
CA LYS A 132 -1.07 -5.31 -6.79
C LYS A 132 -0.49 -4.82 -5.48
N THR A 133 0.77 -5.11 -5.23
CA THR A 133 1.59 -4.37 -4.28
C THR A 133 2.21 -3.15 -4.96
N CYS A 134 2.42 -2.06 -4.25
CA CYS A 134 2.88 -0.82 -4.87
C CYS A 134 4.14 -0.23 -4.26
N GLY A 135 4.55 -0.69 -3.08
CA GLY A 135 5.73 -0.16 -2.45
C GLY A 135 5.97 -0.61 -1.02
N MET A 136 7.03 -0.08 -0.46
CA MET A 136 7.49 -0.34 0.90
C MET A 136 7.28 0.90 1.77
N LYS A 137 6.67 0.71 2.94
CA LYS A 137 6.44 1.79 3.91
C LYS A 137 7.65 1.98 4.81
N PHE A 138 8.11 3.22 4.87
CA PHE A 138 9.11 3.70 5.81
C PHE A 138 8.55 4.85 6.64
N ALA A 139 9.15 5.09 7.81
CA ALA A 139 8.87 6.29 8.59
C ALA A 139 10.14 6.87 9.18
N LEU A 140 10.19 8.21 9.18
CA LEU A 140 11.20 9.05 9.80
C LEU A 140 10.53 9.99 10.82
N GLY A 141 11.34 10.74 11.54
CA GLY A 141 10.87 11.77 12.44
C GLY A 141 10.43 11.25 13.79
N GLU A 142 9.30 11.75 14.28
CA GLU A 142 8.94 11.53 15.69
C GLU A 142 8.28 10.18 15.97
N ASN A 143 7.55 9.61 15.01
CA ASN A 143 6.75 8.41 15.28
C ASN A 143 7.60 7.19 15.68
N PRO A 144 8.58 6.73 14.89
CA PRO A 144 9.44 5.63 15.32
C PRO A 144 10.18 5.96 16.62
N LYS A 145 10.67 7.19 16.69
CA LYS A 145 11.41 7.67 17.84
C LYS A 145 10.60 7.60 19.14
N ARG A 146 9.32 8.02 19.12
CA ARG A 146 8.44 7.99 20.30
C ARG A 146 8.11 6.57 20.70
N VAL A 147 7.64 5.76 19.75
CA VAL A 147 7.18 4.39 20.01
C VAL A 147 8.27 3.54 20.67
N TYR A 148 9.48 3.61 20.16
CA TYR A 148 10.59 2.80 20.70
C TYR A 148 11.22 3.42 21.95
N ASN A 149 11.22 4.76 22.10
CA ASN A 149 11.61 5.40 23.35
C ASN A 149 10.71 4.99 24.52
N ASP A 150 9.39 4.92 24.29
CA ASP A 150 8.42 4.52 25.32
C ASP A 150 8.61 3.06 25.77
N LYS A 151 9.25 2.25 24.93
CA LYS A 151 9.64 0.87 25.25
C LYS A 151 11.05 0.73 25.82
N GLY A 152 11.85 1.79 25.81
CA GLY A 152 13.27 1.73 26.18
C GLY A 152 14.16 1.06 25.12
N GLU A 153 13.70 1.02 23.86
CA GLU A 153 14.36 0.37 22.72
C GLU A 153 14.82 1.37 21.66
N ALA A 154 15.62 0.94 20.69
CA ALA A 154 16.00 1.76 19.54
C ALA A 154 14.91 1.69 18.44
N PRO A 155 14.69 2.80 17.70
CA PRO A 155 15.40 4.08 17.70
C PRO A 155 14.80 5.12 18.65
N VAL A 156 15.65 5.85 19.37
CA VAL A 156 15.24 7.00 20.22
C VAL A 156 15.66 8.35 19.64
N THR A 157 16.31 8.35 18.47
CA THR A 157 16.76 9.55 17.77
C THR A 157 16.49 9.48 16.28
N ARG A 158 16.38 10.64 15.59
CA ARG A 158 16.33 10.70 14.12
C ARG A 158 17.54 10.06 13.46
N MET A 159 18.70 10.17 14.07
CA MET A 159 19.94 9.53 13.60
C MET A 159 19.81 8.01 13.60
N ALA A 160 19.31 7.43 14.70
CA ALA A 160 19.12 5.98 14.83
C ALA A 160 18.08 5.47 13.84
N THR A 161 16.94 6.15 13.66
CA THR A 161 15.92 5.78 12.67
C THR A 161 16.51 5.72 11.26
N ALA A 162 17.23 6.76 10.85
CA ALA A 162 17.87 6.80 9.54
C ALA A 162 19.01 5.76 9.41
N ALA A 163 19.72 5.46 10.49
CA ALA A 163 20.78 4.44 10.52
C ALA A 163 20.18 3.03 10.29
N ILE A 164 19.11 2.68 10.98
CA ILE A 164 18.38 1.40 10.82
C ILE A 164 17.95 1.19 9.37
N ILE A 165 17.36 2.21 8.74
CA ILE A 165 16.95 2.14 7.32
C ILE A 165 18.16 1.90 6.42
N ARG A 166 19.24 2.66 6.57
CA ARG A 166 20.45 2.51 5.77
C ARG A 166 21.11 1.15 5.96
N GLU A 167 21.18 0.67 7.20
CA GLU A 167 21.73 -0.65 7.50
C GLU A 167 20.97 -1.76 6.79
N GLY A 168 19.62 -1.74 6.88
CA GLY A 168 18.76 -2.68 6.16
C GLY A 168 18.96 -2.64 4.65
N LEU A 169 19.00 -1.44 4.06
CA LEU A 169 19.23 -1.28 2.62
C LEU A 169 20.63 -1.73 2.18
N TYR A 170 21.68 -1.46 2.95
CA TYR A 170 23.03 -1.92 2.64
C TYR A 170 23.17 -3.45 2.79
N LYS A 171 22.55 -4.03 3.82
CA LYS A 171 22.51 -5.49 4.00
C LYS A 171 21.83 -6.15 2.80
N SER A 172 20.68 -5.62 2.37
CA SER A 172 19.96 -6.16 1.21
C SER A 172 20.72 -5.98 -0.10
N ARG A 173 21.44 -4.87 -0.29
CA ARG A 173 22.33 -4.71 -1.46
C ARG A 173 23.47 -5.72 -1.48
N ARG A 174 24.03 -6.02 -0.32
CA ARG A 174 25.08 -7.05 -0.23
C ARG A 174 24.51 -8.42 -0.55
N TYR A 175 23.35 -8.75 0.03
CA TYR A 175 22.63 -9.98 -0.25
C TYR A 175 22.33 -10.12 -1.75
N ALA A 176 21.80 -9.08 -2.40
CA ALA A 176 21.55 -9.06 -3.84
C ALA A 176 22.82 -9.35 -4.66
N HIS A 177 23.92 -8.70 -4.29
CA HIS A 177 25.21 -8.92 -4.95
C HIS A 177 25.72 -10.36 -4.80
N ASP A 178 25.60 -10.94 -3.61
CA ASP A 178 26.03 -12.31 -3.35
C ASP A 178 25.13 -13.32 -4.10
N MET A 179 23.82 -13.03 -4.25
CA MET A 179 22.91 -13.80 -5.11
C MET A 179 23.28 -13.70 -6.60
N ASP A 180 23.65 -12.51 -7.09
CA ASP A 180 24.09 -12.33 -8.48
C ASP A 180 25.38 -13.13 -8.77
N ILE A 181 26.33 -13.16 -7.84
CA ILE A 181 27.55 -13.98 -7.95
C ILE A 181 27.16 -15.46 -8.05
N TYR A 182 26.31 -15.94 -7.15
CA TYR A 182 25.84 -17.33 -7.17
C TYR A 182 25.14 -17.68 -8.49
N TYR A 183 24.23 -16.84 -8.99
CA TYR A 183 23.55 -17.10 -10.27
C TYR A 183 24.47 -17.04 -11.49
N SER A 184 25.58 -16.31 -11.39
CA SER A 184 26.57 -16.23 -12.48
C SER A 184 27.52 -17.45 -12.52
N ASP A 185 27.79 -18.07 -11.39
CA ASP A 185 28.72 -19.19 -11.26
C ASP A 185 28.33 -20.08 -10.05
N ASN A 186 27.27 -20.84 -10.20
CA ASN A 186 26.74 -21.72 -9.16
C ASN A 186 27.55 -23.02 -8.94
N GLU A 187 28.56 -23.25 -9.78
CA GLU A 187 29.47 -24.38 -9.58
C GLU A 187 30.58 -24.06 -8.55
N ASN A 188 30.94 -22.77 -8.45
CA ASN A 188 32.06 -22.34 -7.58
C ASN A 188 31.59 -21.53 -6.35
N TYR A 189 30.32 -21.09 -6.31
CA TYR A 189 29.79 -20.28 -5.21
C TYR A 189 28.53 -20.91 -4.62
N GLU A 190 28.43 -20.85 -3.30
CA GLU A 190 27.24 -21.23 -2.57
C GLU A 190 26.28 -20.00 -2.49
N PRO A 191 24.95 -20.23 -2.48
CA PRO A 191 23.99 -19.13 -2.27
C PRO A 191 24.19 -18.53 -0.86
N PRO A 192 23.95 -17.23 -0.69
CA PRO A 192 23.92 -16.65 0.64
C PRO A 192 22.81 -17.30 1.48
N GLU A 193 22.95 -17.28 2.80
CA GLU A 193 21.90 -17.71 3.72
C GLU A 193 20.62 -16.90 3.44
N TYR A 194 19.49 -17.61 3.35
CA TYR A 194 18.19 -16.99 3.05
C TYR A 194 17.80 -15.96 4.14
N ASP A 195 17.55 -14.74 3.72
CA ASP A 195 17.12 -13.65 4.58
C ASP A 195 15.83 -13.01 4.05
N ILE A 196 14.71 -13.32 4.69
CA ILE A 196 13.37 -12.85 4.29
C ILE A 196 13.26 -11.32 4.29
N LYS A 197 14.00 -10.61 5.16
CA LYS A 197 14.01 -9.13 5.18
C LYS A 197 14.75 -8.57 3.97
N CYS A 198 15.83 -9.22 3.58
CA CYS A 198 16.57 -8.86 2.37
C CYS A 198 15.74 -9.13 1.12
N GLU A 199 15.11 -10.30 1.03
CA GLU A 199 14.22 -10.66 -0.07
C GLU A 199 13.08 -9.64 -0.26
N ALA A 200 12.43 -9.23 0.83
CA ALA A 200 11.35 -8.26 0.78
C ALA A 200 11.78 -6.88 0.22
N LEU A 201 13.07 -6.54 0.31
CA LEU A 201 13.61 -5.28 -0.20
C LEU A 201 14.18 -5.38 -1.63
N MET A 202 14.32 -6.59 -2.18
CA MET A 202 14.82 -6.77 -3.55
C MET A 202 14.02 -6.00 -4.60
N PRO A 203 12.66 -6.05 -4.61
CA PRO A 203 11.88 -5.28 -5.57
C PRO A 203 12.08 -3.76 -5.46
N LEU A 204 12.40 -3.25 -4.26
CA LEU A 204 12.71 -1.85 -4.05
C LEU A 204 14.08 -1.49 -4.64
N LEU A 205 15.10 -2.33 -4.41
CA LEU A 205 16.45 -2.16 -4.96
C LEU A 205 16.46 -2.23 -6.48
N ASP A 206 15.65 -3.11 -7.06
CA ASP A 206 15.42 -3.25 -8.50
C ASP A 206 14.58 -2.12 -9.11
N ARG A 207 14.10 -1.17 -8.30
CA ARG A 207 13.18 -0.10 -8.73
C ARG A 207 11.84 -0.59 -9.30
N LYS A 208 11.44 -1.81 -8.98
CA LYS A 208 10.12 -2.38 -9.31
C LYS A 208 9.03 -1.91 -8.34
N GLN A 209 9.42 -1.57 -7.11
CA GLN A 209 8.58 -0.96 -6.09
C GLN A 209 9.08 0.44 -5.72
N LYS A 210 8.20 1.24 -5.11
CA LYS A 210 8.49 2.59 -4.62
C LYS A 210 8.68 2.59 -3.10
N ALA A 211 9.50 3.50 -2.59
CA ALA A 211 9.57 3.82 -1.17
C ALA A 211 8.56 4.91 -0.81
N PHE A 212 7.76 4.67 0.22
CA PHE A 212 6.81 5.62 0.79
C PHE A 212 7.29 6.03 2.17
N PHE A 213 7.66 7.28 2.33
CA PHE A 213 8.19 7.81 3.59
C PHE A 213 7.15 8.67 4.31
N HIS A 214 6.84 8.30 5.56
CA HIS A 214 6.18 9.19 6.50
C HIS A 214 7.21 10.17 7.07
N CYS A 215 6.93 11.46 6.97
CA CYS A 215 7.77 12.53 7.49
C CYS A 215 6.88 13.67 8.00
N HIS A 216 7.26 14.31 9.13
CA HIS A 216 6.56 15.49 9.65
C HIS A 216 7.26 16.80 9.33
N ARG A 217 8.59 16.79 9.26
CA ARG A 217 9.41 17.99 9.15
C ARG A 217 10.17 18.01 7.84
N ALA A 218 10.53 19.20 7.38
CA ALA A 218 11.33 19.39 6.18
C ALA A 218 12.69 18.68 6.23
N ASP A 219 13.33 18.68 7.41
CA ASP A 219 14.61 17.97 7.61
C ASP A 219 14.47 16.44 7.56
N ASP A 220 13.32 15.88 7.99
CA ASP A 220 13.00 14.46 7.82
C ASP A 220 12.81 14.13 6.32
N ILE A 221 12.13 15.00 5.56
CA ILE A 221 11.97 14.85 4.10
C ILE A 221 13.33 14.89 3.40
N CYS A 222 14.19 15.85 3.75
CA CYS A 222 15.55 15.93 3.21
C CYS A 222 16.38 14.66 3.55
N THR A 223 16.16 14.07 4.72
CA THR A 223 16.80 12.82 5.11
C THR A 223 16.30 11.64 4.27
N ALA A 224 14.99 11.58 3.97
CA ALA A 224 14.41 10.55 3.08
C ALA A 224 14.94 10.66 1.65
N ILE A 225 15.16 11.86 1.13
CA ILE A 225 15.69 12.11 -0.22
C ILE A 225 17.19 11.75 -0.33
N ARG A 226 17.96 11.93 0.71
CA ARG A 226 19.41 11.62 0.78
C ARG A 226 19.69 10.13 0.77
#